data_b536ebf6a064ce3c85251053d810dcea
#
_entry.id   b536ebf6a064ce3c85251053d810dcea
#
_cell.length_a   1.000
_cell.length_b   1.000
_cell.length_c   1.000
_cell.angle_alpha   90.00
_cell.angle_beta   90.00
_cell.angle_gamma   90.00
#
_symmetry.space_group_name_H-M   'P 1'
#
loop_
_entity.id
_entity.type
_entity.pdbx_description
1 polymer ?
#
loop_
_entity_poly.entity_id
_entity_poly.type
_entity_poly.pdbx_seq_one_letter_code
_entity_poly.pdbx_strand_id
1 'polypeptide(L)'
;MVASDEILKRTSDQYRRIRNTFRFILGNLNDFNSNDRINHENQVELDKWIIDEVINLEKKVINSYETYSYHKAVQSIHNFCVNELGGIYLDIVKDRLYTCKNNSIARRSCQTSLDILLNKLIKLISPILSYTSEEIWQLCPSLLEQEDSVFLSNFSDNNEKISMKIDSGEWKRIFEIK
;
A
#
# COMPACT_ATOMS: atom_id res chain seq x y z
N MET A 1 -6.89 31.66 6.61
CA MET A 1 -7.23 30.34 6.04
C MET A 1 -8.75 30.26 6.05
N VAL A 2 -9.39 30.16 4.89
CA VAL A 2 -10.87 30.08 4.80
C VAL A 2 -11.21 28.59 4.65
N ALA A 3 -11.87 28.03 5.64
CA ALA A 3 -12.44 26.68 5.55
C ALA A 3 -13.86 26.83 4.95
N SER A 4 -14.13 26.15 3.86
CA SER A 4 -15.49 26.04 3.27
C SER A 4 -15.99 24.61 3.41
N ASP A 5 -17.31 24.45 3.38
CA ASP A 5 -17.95 23.11 3.41
C ASP A 5 -17.45 22.24 2.27
N GLU A 6 -17.14 22.82 1.13
CA GLU A 6 -16.59 22.10 -0.03
C GLU A 6 -15.19 21.52 0.27
N ILE A 7 -14.30 22.28 0.94
CA ILE A 7 -12.97 21.82 1.33
C ILE A 7 -13.10 20.67 2.33
N LEU A 8 -13.97 20.81 3.33
CA LEU A 8 -14.23 19.76 4.32
C LEU A 8 -14.75 18.48 3.66
N LYS A 9 -15.68 18.61 2.71
CA LYS A 9 -16.21 17.48 1.94
C LYS A 9 -15.12 16.77 1.14
N ARG A 10 -14.27 17.51 0.43
CA ARG A 10 -13.13 16.94 -0.32
C ARG A 10 -12.18 16.19 0.59
N THR A 11 -11.80 16.77 1.72
CA THR A 11 -10.91 16.12 2.69
C THR A 11 -11.51 14.85 3.26
N SER A 12 -12.80 14.87 3.59
CA SER A 12 -13.55 13.69 4.04
C SER A 12 -13.59 12.59 2.97
N ASP A 13 -13.79 12.95 1.70
CA ASP A 13 -13.77 12.01 0.59
C ASP A 13 -12.38 11.39 0.37
N GLN A 14 -11.30 12.17 0.48
CA GLN A 14 -9.93 11.67 0.42
C GLN A 14 -9.65 10.67 1.55
N TYR A 15 -9.99 11.03 2.78
CA TYR A 15 -9.87 10.15 3.94
C TYR A 15 -10.62 8.83 3.74
N ARG A 16 -11.89 8.91 3.30
CA ARG A 16 -12.72 7.73 3.06
C ARG A 16 -12.12 6.78 2.02
N ARG A 17 -11.52 7.31 0.95
CA ARG A 17 -10.87 6.50 -0.08
C ARG A 17 -9.64 5.77 0.48
N ILE A 18 -8.77 6.47 1.21
CA ILE A 18 -7.61 5.88 1.88
C ILE A 18 -8.07 4.78 2.86
N ARG A 19 -9.04 5.07 3.73
CA ARG A 19 -9.56 4.10 4.70
C ARG A 19 -10.16 2.86 4.03
N ASN A 20 -10.91 3.02 2.94
CA ASN A 20 -11.47 1.91 2.20
C ASN A 20 -10.40 1.03 1.55
N THR A 21 -9.31 1.61 1.08
CA THR A 21 -8.14 0.86 0.58
C THR A 21 -7.57 -0.06 1.65
N PHE A 22 -7.32 0.46 2.84
CA PHE A 22 -6.84 -0.35 3.97
C PHE A 22 -7.83 -1.44 4.38
N ARG A 23 -9.11 -1.12 4.43
CA ARG A 23 -10.15 -2.11 4.74
C ARG A 23 -10.19 -3.25 3.73
N PHE A 24 -10.00 -2.95 2.44
CA PHE A 24 -9.92 -3.97 1.39
C PHE A 24 -8.70 -4.87 1.60
N ILE A 25 -7.53 -4.28 1.85
CA ILE A 25 -6.28 -5.02 2.05
C ILE A 25 -6.41 -5.95 3.26
N LEU A 26 -6.80 -5.42 4.43
CA LEU A 26 -6.98 -6.20 5.66
C LEU A 26 -7.98 -7.35 5.47
N GLY A 27 -9.09 -7.12 4.79
CA GLY A 27 -10.09 -8.15 4.53
C GLY A 27 -9.59 -9.31 3.67
N ASN A 28 -8.55 -9.07 2.84
CA ASN A 28 -7.94 -10.09 1.99
C ASN A 28 -6.67 -10.72 2.58
N LEU A 29 -6.26 -10.31 3.77
CA LEU A 29 -5.11 -10.87 4.50
C LEU A 29 -5.52 -11.73 5.69
N ASN A 30 -6.79 -11.95 5.96
CA ASN A 30 -7.28 -12.65 7.15
C ASN A 30 -6.82 -14.13 7.25
N ASP A 31 -6.52 -14.78 6.12
CA ASP A 31 -6.01 -16.16 6.01
C ASP A 31 -4.53 -16.22 5.60
N PHE A 32 -3.81 -15.10 5.71
CA PHE A 32 -2.41 -14.97 5.32
C PHE A 32 -1.51 -14.92 6.55
N ASN A 33 -0.44 -15.71 6.55
CA ASN A 33 0.59 -15.74 7.58
C ASN A 33 1.96 -15.47 6.96
N SER A 34 2.94 -15.08 7.79
CA SER A 34 4.31 -14.83 7.33
C SER A 34 4.96 -16.02 6.60
N ASN A 35 4.59 -17.25 6.98
CA ASN A 35 5.08 -18.48 6.33
C ASN A 35 4.50 -18.68 4.92
N ASP A 36 3.42 -17.98 4.58
CA ASP A 36 2.77 -18.03 3.26
C ASP A 36 3.40 -17.06 2.26
N ARG A 37 4.37 -16.25 2.68
CA ARG A 37 5.04 -15.28 1.81
C ARG A 37 5.75 -15.97 0.66
N ILE A 38 5.55 -15.44 -0.53
CA ILE A 38 6.24 -15.89 -1.75
C ILE A 38 7.50 -15.04 -1.94
N ASN A 39 8.63 -15.71 -2.20
CA ASN A 39 9.87 -15.03 -2.54
C ASN A 39 9.69 -14.17 -3.78
N HIS A 40 10.31 -12.99 -3.82
CA HIS A 40 10.18 -12.01 -4.89
C HIS A 40 10.37 -12.62 -6.29
N GLU A 41 11.33 -13.51 -6.48
CA GLU A 41 11.61 -14.17 -7.76
C GLU A 41 10.40 -14.95 -8.30
N ASN A 42 9.60 -15.53 -7.41
CA ASN A 42 8.44 -16.35 -7.74
C ASN A 42 7.11 -15.58 -7.75
N GLN A 43 7.14 -14.28 -7.46
CA GLN A 43 5.95 -13.44 -7.54
C GLN A 43 5.53 -13.19 -8.98
N VAL A 44 4.24 -12.95 -9.19
CA VAL A 44 3.68 -12.54 -10.47
C VAL A 44 4.17 -11.12 -10.80
N GLU A 45 4.48 -10.85 -12.07
CA GLU A 45 5.06 -9.56 -12.51
C GLU A 45 4.22 -8.34 -12.11
N LEU A 46 2.89 -8.44 -12.17
CA LEU A 46 1.99 -7.38 -11.71
C LEU A 46 2.14 -7.10 -10.20
N ASP A 47 2.39 -8.13 -9.41
CA ASP A 47 2.59 -8.02 -7.97
C ASP A 47 3.94 -7.36 -7.65
N LYS A 48 4.97 -7.65 -8.44
CA LYS A 48 6.28 -6.98 -8.37
C LYS A 48 6.15 -5.50 -8.72
N TRP A 49 5.42 -5.20 -9.81
CA TRP A 49 5.19 -3.82 -10.25
C TRP A 49 4.58 -2.94 -9.14
N ILE A 50 3.53 -3.40 -8.45
CA ILE A 50 2.90 -2.58 -7.41
C ILE A 50 3.80 -2.39 -6.18
N ILE A 51 4.69 -3.36 -5.89
CA ILE A 51 5.71 -3.22 -4.84
C ILE A 51 6.69 -2.12 -5.24
N ASP A 52 7.13 -2.06 -6.50
CA ASP A 52 8.00 -0.99 -7.01
C ASP A 52 7.34 0.37 -6.89
N GLU A 53 6.05 0.47 -7.24
CA GLU A 53 5.31 1.72 -7.16
C GLU A 53 5.17 2.22 -5.71
N VAL A 54 4.96 1.33 -4.72
CA VAL A 54 4.90 1.77 -3.32
C VAL A 54 6.27 2.19 -2.79
N ILE A 55 7.37 1.58 -3.23
CA ILE A 55 8.73 2.00 -2.88
C ILE A 55 9.04 3.39 -3.47
N ASN A 56 8.60 3.64 -4.70
CA ASN A 56 8.74 4.96 -5.32
C ASN A 56 7.88 6.01 -4.59
N LEU A 57 6.67 5.64 -4.16
CA LEU A 57 5.83 6.48 -3.31
C LEU A 57 6.52 6.81 -1.99
N GLU A 58 7.08 5.80 -1.31
CA GLU A 58 7.79 5.95 -0.03
C GLU A 58 8.89 7.03 -0.12
N LYS A 59 9.74 6.96 -1.13
CA LYS A 59 10.79 7.96 -1.38
C LYS A 59 10.22 9.37 -1.54
N LYS A 60 9.12 9.53 -2.30
CA LYS A 60 8.47 10.83 -2.53
C LYS A 60 7.84 11.38 -1.25
N VAL A 61 7.21 10.53 -0.46
CA VAL A 61 6.53 10.92 0.77
C VAL A 61 7.55 11.30 1.85
N ILE A 62 8.61 10.52 2.05
CA ILE A 62 9.69 10.83 2.99
C ILE A 62 10.32 12.18 2.64
N ASN A 63 10.69 12.41 1.39
CA ASN A 63 11.23 13.70 0.95
C ASN A 63 10.23 14.86 1.19
N SER A 64 8.93 14.61 1.06
CA SER A 64 7.90 15.61 1.35
C SER A 64 7.81 15.91 2.84
N TYR A 65 8.04 14.94 3.73
CA TYR A 65 8.11 15.15 5.17
C TYR A 65 9.37 15.91 5.56
N GLU A 66 10.54 15.56 5.04
CA GLU A 66 11.80 16.25 5.27
C GLU A 66 11.75 17.73 4.85
N THR A 67 11.02 18.04 3.79
CA THR A 67 10.82 19.40 3.29
C THR A 67 9.59 20.11 3.86
N TYR A 68 8.94 19.54 4.88
CA TYR A 68 7.70 20.05 5.50
C TYR A 68 6.56 20.31 4.51
N SER A 69 6.55 19.62 3.38
CA SER A 69 5.53 19.72 2.32
C SER A 69 4.40 18.72 2.53
N TYR A 70 3.75 18.72 3.69
CA TYR A 70 2.74 17.73 4.10
C TYR A 70 1.59 17.57 3.10
N HIS A 71 1.15 18.66 2.46
CA HIS A 71 0.10 18.60 1.44
C HIS A 71 0.51 17.73 0.24
N LYS A 72 1.81 17.72 -0.14
CA LYS A 72 2.34 16.86 -1.21
C LYS A 72 2.37 15.40 -0.79
N ALA A 73 2.72 15.12 0.48
CA ALA A 73 2.68 13.77 1.03
C ALA A 73 1.26 13.20 0.96
N VAL A 74 0.27 13.93 1.49
CA VAL A 74 -1.16 13.52 1.44
C VAL A 74 -1.62 13.29 0.01
N GLN A 75 -1.31 14.23 -0.90
CA GLN A 75 -1.73 14.11 -2.29
C GLN A 75 -1.11 12.90 -2.98
N SER A 76 0.17 12.63 -2.73
CA SER A 76 0.87 11.47 -3.31
C SER A 76 0.27 10.16 -2.82
N ILE A 77 0.02 10.03 -1.51
CA ILE A 77 -0.62 8.83 -0.93
C ILE A 77 -2.04 8.65 -1.48
N HIS A 78 -2.84 9.72 -1.51
CA HIS A 78 -4.20 9.66 -2.05
C HIS A 78 -4.22 9.23 -3.51
N ASN A 79 -3.38 9.84 -4.36
CA ASN A 79 -3.29 9.50 -5.77
C ASN A 79 -2.91 8.03 -5.96
N PHE A 80 -1.91 7.55 -5.24
CA PHE A 80 -1.51 6.14 -5.28
C PHE A 80 -2.67 5.21 -4.90
N CYS A 81 -3.38 5.50 -3.80
CA CYS A 81 -4.53 4.69 -3.38
C CYS A 81 -5.67 4.69 -4.41
N VAL A 82 -5.86 5.78 -5.16
CA VAL A 82 -6.97 5.90 -6.13
C VAL A 82 -6.60 5.37 -7.49
N ASN A 83 -5.45 5.73 -8.02
CA ASN A 83 -5.06 5.44 -9.40
C ASN A 83 -4.36 4.09 -9.52
N GLU A 84 -3.17 3.97 -8.96
CA GLU A 84 -2.32 2.79 -9.12
C GLU A 84 -2.91 1.58 -8.38
N LEU A 85 -3.28 1.79 -7.12
CA LEU A 85 -3.77 0.69 -6.30
C LEU A 85 -5.25 0.39 -6.61
N GLY A 86 -6.15 1.34 -6.41
CA GLY A 86 -7.59 1.13 -6.58
C GLY A 86 -8.02 0.98 -8.03
N GLY A 87 -7.52 1.84 -8.92
CA GLY A 87 -7.93 1.89 -10.32
C GLY A 87 -7.32 0.80 -11.20
N ILE A 88 -6.18 0.24 -10.82
CA ILE A 88 -5.46 -0.75 -11.62
C ILE A 88 -5.30 -2.05 -10.85
N TYR A 89 -4.45 -2.03 -9.81
CA TYR A 89 -4.00 -3.26 -9.18
C TYR A 89 -5.13 -4.04 -8.51
N LEU A 90 -5.86 -3.43 -7.59
CA LEU A 90 -6.93 -4.12 -6.84
C LEU A 90 -8.05 -4.60 -7.75
N ASP A 91 -8.33 -3.88 -8.83
CA ASP A 91 -9.35 -4.30 -9.79
C ASP A 91 -8.97 -5.59 -10.53
N ILE A 92 -7.71 -5.69 -10.96
CA ILE A 92 -7.18 -6.88 -11.63
C ILE A 92 -7.06 -8.07 -10.69
N VAL A 93 -6.58 -7.87 -9.45
CA VAL A 93 -6.29 -8.99 -8.55
C VAL A 93 -7.51 -9.55 -7.81
N LYS A 94 -8.67 -8.90 -7.87
CA LYS A 94 -9.92 -9.42 -7.28
C LYS A 94 -10.19 -10.86 -7.69
N ASP A 95 -10.06 -11.19 -8.97
CA ASP A 95 -10.32 -12.53 -9.46
C ASP A 95 -9.38 -13.54 -8.81
N ARG A 96 -8.09 -13.24 -8.70
CA ARG A 96 -7.12 -14.11 -8.02
C ARG A 96 -7.43 -14.29 -6.53
N LEU A 97 -7.82 -13.21 -5.85
CA LEU A 97 -8.12 -13.24 -4.42
C LEU A 97 -9.37 -14.06 -4.10
N TYR A 98 -10.40 -14.02 -4.97
CA TYR A 98 -11.71 -14.63 -4.69
C TYR A 98 -11.93 -15.97 -5.37
N THR A 99 -11.27 -16.25 -6.50
CA THR A 99 -11.53 -17.47 -7.29
C THR A 99 -10.42 -18.50 -7.19
N CYS A 100 -9.19 -18.11 -6.88
CA CYS A 100 -8.08 -19.05 -6.76
C CYS A 100 -8.13 -19.82 -5.43
N LYS A 101 -7.59 -21.04 -5.46
CA LYS A 101 -7.43 -21.84 -4.23
C LYS A 101 -6.57 -21.09 -3.21
N ASN A 102 -6.89 -21.25 -1.92
CA ASN A 102 -6.21 -20.54 -0.82
C ASN A 102 -4.68 -20.65 -0.88
N ASN A 103 -4.14 -21.82 -1.19
CA ASN A 103 -2.69 -22.06 -1.23
C ASN A 103 -2.11 -22.01 -2.65
N SER A 104 -2.79 -21.37 -3.61
CA SER A 104 -2.22 -21.18 -4.95
C SER A 104 -1.13 -20.11 -4.95
N ILE A 105 -0.09 -20.33 -5.74
CA ILE A 105 1.01 -19.36 -5.91
C ILE A 105 0.45 -17.99 -6.33
N ALA A 106 -0.50 -17.95 -7.26
CA ALA A 106 -1.08 -16.73 -7.75
C ALA A 106 -1.79 -15.91 -6.66
N ARG A 107 -2.52 -16.57 -5.73
CA ARG A 107 -3.18 -15.90 -4.62
C ARG A 107 -2.19 -15.47 -3.55
N ARG A 108 -1.25 -16.36 -3.16
CA ARG A 108 -0.23 -16.04 -2.15
C ARG A 108 0.74 -14.96 -2.62
N SER A 109 1.08 -14.92 -3.93
CA SER A 109 1.85 -13.82 -4.52
C SER A 109 1.15 -12.47 -4.33
N CYS A 110 -0.13 -12.40 -4.65
CA CYS A 110 -0.94 -11.20 -4.44
C CYS A 110 -1.01 -10.80 -2.95
N GLN A 111 -1.29 -11.76 -2.05
CA GLN A 111 -1.34 -11.48 -0.61
C GLN A 111 0.01 -11.01 -0.06
N THR A 112 1.13 -11.56 -0.54
CA THR A 112 2.47 -11.09 -0.18
C THR A 112 2.64 -9.61 -0.55
N SER A 113 2.19 -9.22 -1.74
CA SER A 113 2.28 -7.81 -2.16
C SER A 113 1.35 -6.91 -1.36
N LEU A 114 0.13 -7.37 -1.05
CA LEU A 114 -0.80 -6.62 -0.19
C LEU A 114 -0.25 -6.43 1.23
N ASP A 115 0.46 -7.41 1.77
CA ASP A 115 1.11 -7.34 3.08
C ASP A 115 2.23 -6.30 3.10
N ILE A 116 3.09 -6.30 2.08
CA ILE A 116 4.15 -5.28 1.91
C ILE A 116 3.54 -3.88 1.75
N LEU A 117 2.51 -3.74 0.91
CA LEU A 117 1.78 -2.49 0.70
C LEU A 117 1.18 -1.97 2.01
N LEU A 118 0.52 -2.84 2.77
CA LEU A 118 -0.11 -2.50 4.04
C LEU A 118 0.92 -1.91 5.01
N ASN A 119 2.02 -2.62 5.22
CA ASN A 119 3.09 -2.22 6.14
C ASN A 119 3.68 -0.86 5.77
N LYS A 120 4.03 -0.66 4.49
CA LYS A 120 4.59 0.62 4.03
C LYS A 120 3.57 1.77 4.13
N LEU A 121 2.35 1.57 3.66
CA LEU A 121 1.34 2.62 3.64
C LEU A 121 0.92 3.05 5.05
N ILE A 122 0.80 2.14 6.02
CA ILE A 122 0.46 2.47 7.41
C ILE A 122 1.52 3.41 7.99
N LYS A 123 2.79 3.07 7.83
CA LYS A 123 3.91 3.91 8.30
C LYS A 123 3.87 5.29 7.63
N LEU A 124 3.66 5.35 6.31
CA LEU A 124 3.63 6.62 5.57
C LEU A 124 2.48 7.54 5.97
N ILE A 125 1.32 7.01 6.36
CA ILE A 125 0.19 7.85 6.78
C ILE A 125 0.20 8.19 8.26
N SER A 126 1.00 7.51 9.09
CA SER A 126 0.98 7.66 10.55
C SER A 126 1.20 9.10 11.05
N PRO A 127 2.06 9.95 10.44
CA PRO A 127 2.22 11.33 10.86
C PRO A 127 0.98 12.21 10.63
N ILE A 128 0.06 11.78 9.76
CA ILE A 128 -1.13 12.57 9.35
C ILE A 128 -2.41 11.96 9.88
N LEU A 129 -2.57 10.65 9.79
CA LEU A 129 -3.77 9.92 10.21
C LEU A 129 -3.44 9.00 11.41
N SER A 130 -2.88 9.57 12.46
CA SER A 130 -2.31 8.88 13.60
C SER A 130 -3.21 7.81 14.22
N TYR A 131 -4.47 8.16 14.55
CA TYR A 131 -5.41 7.20 15.13
C TYR A 131 -5.80 6.07 14.18
N THR A 132 -6.01 6.41 12.91
CA THR A 132 -6.37 5.40 11.90
C THR A 132 -5.21 4.44 11.65
N SER A 133 -3.98 4.95 11.63
CA SER A 133 -2.78 4.12 11.43
C SER A 133 -2.58 3.15 12.59
N GLU A 134 -2.75 3.62 13.81
CA GLU A 134 -2.65 2.76 15.00
C GLU A 134 -3.76 1.71 15.02
N GLU A 135 -5.01 2.08 14.74
CA GLU A 135 -6.13 1.14 14.61
C GLU A 135 -5.82 0.02 13.60
N ILE A 136 -5.28 0.39 12.43
CA ILE A 136 -4.93 -0.58 11.39
C ILE A 136 -3.74 -1.42 11.82
N TRP A 137 -2.72 -0.83 12.47
CA TRP A 137 -1.54 -1.50 12.97
C TRP A 137 -1.89 -2.65 13.93
N GLN A 138 -2.77 -2.40 14.86
CA GLN A 138 -3.25 -3.40 15.82
C GLN A 138 -4.08 -4.53 15.18
N LEU A 139 -4.60 -4.33 13.97
CA LEU A 139 -5.37 -5.32 13.21
C LEU A 139 -4.53 -6.11 12.20
N CYS A 140 -3.24 -5.78 12.02
CA CYS A 140 -2.40 -6.44 11.02
C CYS A 140 -2.04 -7.88 11.44
N PRO A 141 -2.39 -8.89 10.63
CA PRO A 141 -2.24 -10.29 11.02
C PRO A 141 -0.80 -10.85 10.85
N SER A 142 0.04 -10.19 10.08
CA SER A 142 1.27 -10.80 9.53
C SER A 142 2.58 -10.29 10.11
N LEU A 143 2.54 -9.34 11.02
CA LEU A 143 3.75 -8.69 11.54
C LEU A 143 4.29 -9.47 12.75
N LEU A 144 5.09 -10.52 12.51
CA LEU A 144 5.69 -11.38 13.55
C LEU A 144 6.71 -10.66 14.45
N GLU A 145 7.25 -9.53 14.03
CA GLU A 145 8.18 -8.69 14.78
C GLU A 145 7.65 -7.25 14.82
N GLN A 146 6.37 -7.12 15.13
CA GLN A 146 5.71 -5.83 15.17
C GLN A 146 6.02 -5.13 16.49
N GLU A 147 6.47 -3.88 16.39
CA GLU A 147 6.50 -2.98 17.54
C GLU A 147 5.07 -2.79 18.11
N ASP A 148 4.96 -2.53 19.40
CA ASP A 148 3.67 -2.34 20.08
C ASP A 148 2.81 -1.23 19.47
N SER A 149 3.45 -0.29 18.76
CA SER A 149 2.78 0.83 18.10
C SER A 149 3.48 1.18 16.80
N VAL A 150 2.71 1.63 15.79
CA VAL A 150 3.24 2.13 14.53
C VAL A 150 4.24 3.28 14.72
N PHE A 151 4.10 4.06 15.80
CA PHE A 151 4.98 5.20 16.09
C PHE A 151 6.37 4.81 16.61
N LEU A 152 6.57 3.54 16.97
CA LEU A 152 7.87 3.00 17.34
C LEU A 152 8.62 2.41 16.14
N SER A 153 7.93 2.25 15.00
CA SER A 153 8.50 1.70 13.78
C SER A 153 9.20 2.76 12.92
N ASN A 154 10.18 2.34 12.13
CA ASN A 154 10.85 3.19 11.15
C ASN A 154 10.16 3.16 9.77
N PHE A 155 10.28 4.25 8.97
CA PHE A 155 9.73 4.31 7.62
C PHE A 155 10.33 3.27 6.69
N SER A 156 11.62 3.09 6.72
CA SER A 156 12.34 2.10 5.91
C SER A 156 13.04 1.10 6.82
N ASP A 157 12.53 -0.12 6.86
CA ASP A 157 13.34 -1.24 7.32
C ASP A 157 14.32 -1.56 6.19
N ASN A 158 15.59 -1.17 6.38
CA ASN A 158 16.68 -1.32 5.41
C ASN A 158 16.99 -2.77 4.99
N ASN A 159 16.21 -3.75 5.44
CA ASN A 159 16.44 -5.17 5.21
C ASN A 159 15.85 -5.70 3.90
N GLU A 160 14.97 -5.00 3.25
CA GLU A 160 14.49 -5.38 1.92
C GLU A 160 15.28 -4.66 0.83
N LYS A 161 16.53 -5.14 0.58
CA LYS A 161 17.19 -4.91 -0.71
C LYS A 161 16.42 -5.68 -1.80
N ILE A 162 15.20 -5.30 -2.06
CA ILE A 162 14.51 -5.74 -3.26
C ILE A 162 15.20 -4.98 -4.40
N SER A 163 16.19 -5.64 -4.99
CA SER A 163 16.93 -5.11 -6.16
C SER A 163 15.99 -5.17 -7.36
N MET A 164 15.34 -4.06 -7.66
CA MET A 164 14.34 -3.98 -8.70
C MET A 164 14.92 -3.45 -9.99
N LYS A 165 14.81 -4.25 -11.05
CA LYS A 165 15.00 -3.87 -12.43
C LYS A 165 13.76 -4.25 -13.24
N ILE A 166 12.59 -3.71 -12.86
CA ILE A 166 11.44 -3.78 -13.75
C ILE A 166 11.36 -2.42 -14.46
N ASP A 167 11.32 -2.43 -15.78
CA ASP A 167 11.14 -1.23 -16.55
C ASP A 167 9.70 -0.70 -16.34
N SER A 168 9.56 0.24 -15.41
CA SER A 168 8.29 0.90 -15.12
C SER A 168 7.67 1.60 -16.35
N GLY A 169 8.45 1.80 -17.42
CA GLY A 169 7.99 2.36 -18.68
C GLY A 169 7.11 1.39 -19.48
N GLU A 170 7.37 0.09 -19.42
CA GLU A 170 6.54 -0.91 -20.11
C GLU A 170 5.15 -1.02 -19.49
N TRP A 171 5.06 -1.04 -18.18
CA TRP A 171 3.76 -1.08 -17.48
C TRP A 171 2.90 0.15 -17.75
N LYS A 172 3.48 1.34 -17.80
CA LYS A 172 2.75 2.55 -18.17
C LYS A 172 2.13 2.44 -19.56
N ARG A 173 2.87 1.95 -20.54
CA ARG A 173 2.35 1.73 -21.89
C ARG A 173 1.20 0.72 -21.92
N ILE A 174 1.30 -0.38 -21.15
CA ILE A 174 0.23 -1.38 -21.07
C ILE A 174 -1.06 -0.76 -20.51
N PHE A 175 -0.97 0.10 -19.48
CA PHE A 175 -2.13 0.73 -18.86
C PHE A 175 -2.70 1.91 -19.66
N GLU A 176 -1.93 2.55 -20.54
CA GLU A 176 -2.41 3.58 -21.45
C GLU A 176 -3.29 3.05 -22.58
N ILE A 177 -3.28 1.73 -22.84
CA ILE A 177 -4.09 1.07 -23.86
C ILE A 177 -5.55 0.83 -23.37
N LYS A 178 -5.83 1.12 -22.12
CA LYS A 178 -7.15 0.99 -21.50
C LYS A 178 -7.92 2.30 -21.57
#